data_dcb214ebf654b58a3d3ed49c6db9925e
#
_entry.id   dcb214ebf654b58a3d3ed49c6db9925e
#
_cell.length_a   1.000
_cell.length_b   1.000
_cell.length_c   1.000
_cell.angle_alpha   90.00
_cell.angle_beta   90.00
_cell.angle_gamma   90.00
#
_symmetry.space_group_name_H-M   'P 1'
#
loop_
_entity.id
_entity.type
_entity.pdbx_description
1 polymer ?
#
loop_
_entity_poly.entity_id
_entity_poly.type
_entity_poly.pdbx_seq_one_letter_code
_entity_poly.pdbx_strand_id
1 'polypeptide(L)'
;MEVGHLVLRGTNRDIGEQLARMAHQRHGVVPAVGGDPLVTRARRRWYQRAWPAHYERMKGVADVHGVAVEDDSVELGLLAYLGGAPSCSVAWLPPPTVAGGHATLSRNYDFPTGTLTEILGGERQPGELPMTARPLVVETYPSDGGPACLYLCAYELLGGCVDGVNSEGLVVALLADDESTGTDPTLSPAVGLNEIQLLRFVLETCATTGEAREALLSAKQHFMFLACHYLVADASGDSFVWERTANREHLVEGRCEIQVVTNHLLHGRPSLDDLPAGEGPSATYARARRLTAAIAQGPSSLSTDQIKSAHACVHREDPGSPARTLWHGLYDAADRSLEVSFYLGDDPGGGVRRSPYLHFRLD
;
A
#
# COMPACT_ATOMS: atom_id res chain seq x y z
N MET A 1 2.03 14.33 12.24
CA MET A 1 2.30 12.90 11.96
C MET A 1 3.61 12.52 12.64
N GLU A 2 3.67 11.33 13.24
CA GLU A 2 4.86 10.77 13.90
C GLU A 2 5.29 9.51 13.14
N VAL A 3 6.22 9.67 12.20
CA VAL A 3 6.71 8.58 11.35
C VAL A 3 7.66 7.69 12.14
N GLY A 4 7.44 6.37 12.13
CA GLY A 4 8.38 5.39 12.68
C GLY A 4 9.23 4.77 11.56
N HIS A 5 10.46 4.39 11.89
CA HIS A 5 11.33 3.59 11.04
C HIS A 5 11.72 2.31 11.78
N LEU A 6 11.49 1.17 11.16
CA LEU A 6 11.78 -0.14 11.71
C LEU A 6 12.71 -0.90 10.78
N VAL A 7 13.78 -1.47 11.32
CA VAL A 7 14.66 -2.41 10.62
C VAL A 7 14.57 -3.74 11.34
N LEU A 8 13.94 -4.73 10.69
CA LEU A 8 13.62 -6.03 11.27
C LEU A 8 14.52 -7.10 10.64
N ARG A 9 15.29 -7.79 11.45
CA ARG A 9 16.22 -8.84 11.02
C ARG A 9 15.98 -10.12 11.84
N GLY A 10 16.23 -11.26 11.22
CA GLY A 10 16.07 -12.58 11.84
C GLY A 10 15.18 -13.49 11.02
N THR A 11 14.75 -14.62 11.60
CA THR A 11 13.77 -15.50 10.96
C THR A 11 12.41 -14.80 10.83
N ASN A 12 11.53 -15.28 9.95
CA ASN A 12 10.18 -14.74 9.86
C ASN A 12 9.45 -14.82 11.22
N ARG A 13 9.73 -15.82 12.06
CA ARG A 13 9.20 -15.90 13.42
C ARG A 13 9.73 -14.75 14.30
N ASP A 14 11.04 -14.46 14.27
CA ASP A 14 11.62 -13.33 15.01
C ASP A 14 11.04 -11.99 14.53
N ILE A 15 10.84 -11.82 13.22
CA ILE A 15 10.19 -10.64 12.64
C ILE A 15 8.75 -10.53 13.13
N GLY A 16 8.01 -11.64 13.19
CA GLY A 16 6.65 -11.69 13.74
C GLY A 16 6.59 -11.26 15.21
N GLU A 17 7.54 -11.70 16.05
CA GLU A 17 7.63 -11.25 17.44
C GLU A 17 7.90 -9.73 17.54
N GLN A 18 8.85 -9.22 16.76
CA GLN A 18 9.20 -7.80 16.75
C GLN A 18 7.99 -6.94 16.33
N LEU A 19 7.27 -7.36 15.27
CA LEU A 19 6.06 -6.68 14.80
C LEU A 19 4.94 -6.73 15.86
N ALA A 20 4.71 -7.87 16.52
CA ALA A 20 3.68 -8.00 17.56
C ALA A 20 3.97 -7.08 18.76
N ARG A 21 5.22 -7.03 19.23
CA ARG A 21 5.64 -6.13 20.32
C ARG A 21 5.45 -4.66 19.93
N MET A 22 5.86 -4.28 18.71
CA MET A 22 5.70 -2.93 18.17
C MET A 22 4.22 -2.57 18.04
N ALA A 23 3.38 -3.45 17.47
CA ALA A 23 1.95 -3.24 17.31
C ALA A 23 1.26 -2.96 18.66
N HIS A 24 1.60 -3.76 19.67
CA HIS A 24 1.08 -3.54 21.02
C HIS A 24 1.58 -2.23 21.64
N GLN A 25 2.89 -1.96 21.62
CA GLN A 25 3.49 -0.82 22.31
C GLN A 25 3.16 0.52 21.66
N ARG A 26 3.16 0.57 20.32
CA ARG A 26 2.98 1.84 19.59
C ARG A 26 1.52 2.12 19.22
N HIS A 27 0.75 1.07 18.95
CA HIS A 27 -0.63 1.21 18.44
C HIS A 27 -1.68 0.62 19.39
N GLY A 28 -1.29 -0.08 20.45
CA GLY A 28 -2.22 -0.76 21.36
C GLY A 28 -2.93 -1.97 20.71
N VAL A 29 -2.41 -2.46 19.58
CA VAL A 29 -3.02 -3.54 18.79
C VAL A 29 -2.58 -4.89 19.36
N VAL A 30 -3.56 -5.77 19.54
CA VAL A 30 -3.39 -7.17 19.93
C VAL A 30 -4.20 -8.06 18.99
N PRO A 31 -3.89 -9.37 18.91
CA PRO A 31 -4.69 -10.30 18.13
C PRO A 31 -6.17 -10.28 18.53
N ALA A 32 -7.05 -10.28 17.54
CA ALA A 32 -8.49 -10.29 17.79
C ALA A 32 -8.96 -11.65 18.31
N VAL A 33 -9.94 -11.64 19.21
CA VAL A 33 -10.54 -12.84 19.79
C VAL A 33 -12.03 -12.91 19.47
N GLY A 34 -12.60 -14.14 19.48
CA GLY A 34 -14.04 -14.35 19.35
C GLY A 34 -14.59 -14.36 17.93
N GLY A 35 -13.72 -14.47 16.91
CA GLY A 35 -14.13 -14.73 15.52
C GLY A 35 -14.68 -16.14 15.31
N ASP A 36 -15.13 -16.44 14.08
CA ASP A 36 -15.55 -17.80 13.70
C ASP A 36 -14.33 -18.75 13.69
N PRO A 37 -14.29 -19.77 14.57
CA PRO A 37 -13.15 -20.69 14.63
C PRO A 37 -12.90 -21.46 13.33
N LEU A 38 -13.93 -21.72 12.52
CA LEU A 38 -13.76 -22.37 11.23
C LEU A 38 -13.03 -21.46 10.24
N VAL A 39 -13.39 -20.18 10.21
CA VAL A 39 -12.75 -19.18 9.34
C VAL A 39 -11.30 -18.95 9.77
N THR A 40 -11.04 -18.79 11.06
CA THR A 40 -9.69 -18.62 11.62
C THR A 40 -8.80 -19.82 11.26
N ARG A 41 -9.30 -21.06 11.46
CA ARG A 41 -8.58 -22.29 11.06
C ARG A 41 -8.33 -22.36 9.56
N ALA A 42 -9.33 -22.02 8.75
CA ALA A 42 -9.22 -22.07 7.30
C ALA A 42 -8.18 -21.04 6.79
N ARG A 43 -8.17 -19.82 7.36
CA ARG A 43 -7.21 -18.77 7.06
C ARG A 43 -5.79 -19.20 7.44
N ARG A 44 -5.56 -19.68 8.67
CA ARG A 44 -4.28 -20.19 9.13
C ARG A 44 -3.74 -21.31 8.20
N ARG A 45 -4.58 -22.28 7.82
CA ARG A 45 -4.20 -23.34 6.89
C ARG A 45 -3.88 -22.84 5.50
N TRP A 46 -4.53 -21.75 5.08
CA TRP A 46 -4.23 -21.14 3.80
C TRP A 46 -2.84 -20.47 3.85
N TYR A 47 -2.53 -19.66 4.88
CA TYR A 47 -1.21 -19.06 5.06
C TYR A 47 -0.10 -20.11 5.15
N GLN A 48 -0.32 -21.17 5.91
CA GLN A 48 0.65 -22.26 6.05
C GLN A 48 1.06 -22.88 4.70
N ARG A 49 0.14 -22.95 3.74
CA ARG A 49 0.38 -23.53 2.42
C ARG A 49 0.83 -22.53 1.38
N ALA A 50 0.19 -21.36 1.34
CA ALA A 50 0.35 -20.38 0.26
C ALA A 50 1.29 -19.24 0.61
N TRP A 51 1.47 -18.94 1.91
CA TRP A 51 2.38 -17.90 2.39
C TRP A 51 3.10 -18.33 3.67
N PRO A 52 4.04 -19.30 3.57
CA PRO A 52 4.73 -19.86 4.74
C PRO A 52 5.46 -18.83 5.60
N ALA A 53 6.08 -17.81 4.99
CA ALA A 53 6.74 -16.72 5.70
C ALA A 53 5.78 -16.00 6.66
N HIS A 54 4.56 -15.71 6.21
CA HIS A 54 3.53 -15.11 7.06
C HIS A 54 3.08 -16.06 8.18
N TYR A 55 2.96 -17.35 7.88
CA TYR A 55 2.63 -18.35 8.90
C TYR A 55 3.71 -18.44 10.00
N GLU A 56 5.00 -18.34 9.63
CA GLU A 56 6.06 -18.26 10.64
C GLU A 56 5.96 -16.97 11.48
N ARG A 57 5.61 -15.83 10.88
CA ARG A 57 5.32 -14.59 11.64
C ARG A 57 4.14 -14.76 12.60
N MET A 58 3.09 -15.49 12.21
CA MET A 58 1.97 -15.83 13.12
C MET A 58 2.43 -16.60 14.35
N LYS A 59 3.41 -17.50 14.21
CA LYS A 59 4.02 -18.19 15.38
C LYS A 59 4.71 -17.20 16.30
N GLY A 60 5.44 -16.22 15.74
CA GLY A 60 6.06 -15.16 16.54
C GLY A 60 5.03 -14.29 17.28
N VAL A 61 3.88 -13.99 16.64
CA VAL A 61 2.75 -13.31 17.32
C VAL A 61 2.21 -14.18 18.47
N ALA A 62 2.02 -15.49 18.23
CA ALA A 62 1.55 -16.44 19.24
C ALA A 62 2.48 -16.50 20.46
N ASP A 63 3.80 -16.52 20.23
CA ASP A 63 4.82 -16.52 21.30
C ASP A 63 4.73 -15.26 22.17
N VAL A 64 4.59 -14.08 21.56
CA VAL A 64 4.49 -12.80 22.28
C VAL A 64 3.24 -12.73 23.16
N HIS A 65 2.14 -13.29 22.69
CA HIS A 65 0.85 -13.24 23.40
C HIS A 65 0.57 -14.47 24.26
N GLY A 66 1.48 -15.47 24.29
CA GLY A 66 1.36 -16.67 25.12
C GLY A 66 0.19 -17.58 24.73
N VAL A 67 -0.15 -17.62 23.44
CA VAL A 67 -1.22 -18.46 22.89
C VAL A 67 -0.67 -19.52 21.93
N ALA A 68 -1.40 -20.62 21.73
CA ALA A 68 -1.00 -21.61 20.74
C ALA A 68 -1.35 -21.10 19.33
N VAL A 69 -0.46 -21.31 18.35
CA VAL A 69 -0.76 -20.93 16.96
C VAL A 69 -1.94 -21.69 16.38
N GLU A 70 -2.29 -22.85 16.97
CA GLU A 70 -3.45 -23.68 16.63
C GLU A 70 -4.75 -23.23 17.30
N ASP A 71 -4.72 -22.23 18.17
CA ASP A 71 -5.91 -21.72 18.84
C ASP A 71 -6.83 -21.02 17.83
N ASP A 72 -7.94 -21.69 17.50
CA ASP A 72 -8.90 -21.19 16.53
C ASP A 72 -9.76 -20.02 17.05
N SER A 73 -9.70 -19.71 18.35
CA SER A 73 -10.42 -18.58 18.97
C SER A 73 -9.68 -17.24 18.82
N VAL A 74 -8.40 -17.26 18.37
CA VAL A 74 -7.53 -16.09 18.27
C VAL A 74 -7.09 -15.90 16.82
N GLU A 75 -7.30 -14.69 16.28
CA GLU A 75 -6.86 -14.31 14.94
C GLU A 75 -5.41 -13.82 14.98
N LEU A 76 -4.47 -14.70 14.65
CA LEU A 76 -3.03 -14.42 14.68
C LEU A 76 -2.46 -13.93 13.35
N GLY A 77 -3.21 -14.03 12.25
CA GLY A 77 -2.78 -13.62 10.91
C GLY A 77 -2.97 -12.13 10.62
N LEU A 78 -3.52 -11.36 11.57
CA LEU A 78 -3.80 -9.95 11.42
C LEU A 78 -3.46 -9.18 12.71
N LEU A 79 -2.72 -8.09 12.56
CA LEU A 79 -2.52 -7.07 13.60
C LEU A 79 -3.02 -5.74 13.05
N ALA A 80 -4.34 -5.65 12.85
CA ALA A 80 -4.97 -4.53 12.17
C ALA A 80 -5.66 -3.59 13.15
N TYR A 81 -5.62 -2.29 12.82
CA TYR A 81 -6.55 -1.29 13.31
C TYR A 81 -7.33 -0.74 12.10
N LEU A 82 -8.60 -0.43 12.32
CA LEU A 82 -9.53 -0.12 11.22
C LEU A 82 -9.06 1.04 10.34
N GLY A 83 -9.24 0.87 9.01
CA GLY A 83 -8.89 1.82 7.97
C GLY A 83 -10.11 2.51 7.35
N GLY A 84 -9.90 3.69 6.76
CA GLY A 84 -10.85 4.39 5.90
C GLY A 84 -10.44 4.29 4.43
N ALA A 85 -11.22 4.88 3.51
CA ALA A 85 -10.91 4.88 2.09
C ALA A 85 -9.82 5.91 1.76
N PRO A 86 -8.62 5.49 1.29
CA PRO A 86 -7.60 6.40 0.78
C PRO A 86 -8.00 6.92 -0.61
N SER A 87 -7.42 8.07 -0.97
CA SER A 87 -7.36 8.54 -2.35
C SER A 87 -5.88 8.59 -2.75
N CYS A 88 -5.55 8.24 -3.97
CA CYS A 88 -4.16 8.07 -4.36
C CYS A 88 -3.91 8.53 -5.80
N SER A 89 -2.64 8.82 -6.12
CA SER A 89 -2.15 8.88 -7.48
C SER A 89 -0.78 8.25 -7.60
N VAL A 90 -0.53 7.56 -8.69
CA VAL A 90 0.73 6.89 -9.00
C VAL A 90 1.13 7.21 -10.43
N ALA A 91 2.43 7.41 -10.65
CA ALA A 91 3.04 7.40 -11.97
C ALA A 91 4.18 6.38 -11.97
N TRP A 92 4.12 5.41 -12.86
CA TRP A 92 5.22 4.54 -13.19
C TRP A 92 5.99 5.08 -14.38
N LEU A 93 7.28 5.20 -14.26
CA LEU A 93 8.19 5.72 -15.28
C LEU A 93 9.24 4.64 -15.60
N PRO A 94 9.17 3.98 -16.77
CA PRO A 94 10.15 2.96 -17.17
C PRO A 94 11.52 3.59 -17.46
N PRO A 95 12.63 2.79 -17.48
CA PRO A 95 14.00 3.27 -17.56
C PRO A 95 14.29 4.36 -18.60
N PRO A 96 13.80 4.28 -19.84
CA PRO A 96 14.11 5.30 -20.85
C PRO A 96 13.56 6.69 -20.54
N THR A 97 12.54 6.76 -19.65
CA THR A 97 11.85 8.00 -19.32
C THR A 97 12.39 8.69 -18.07
N VAL A 98 13.37 8.08 -17.42
CA VAL A 98 14.03 8.59 -16.19
C VAL A 98 15.50 8.89 -16.45
N ALA A 99 15.94 10.09 -16.04
CA ALA A 99 17.34 10.45 -16.09
C ALA A 99 18.14 9.52 -15.16
N GLY A 100 19.18 8.88 -15.69
CA GLY A 100 19.90 7.83 -14.98
C GLY A 100 19.48 6.41 -15.37
N GLY A 101 18.35 6.25 -16.06
CA GLY A 101 17.92 4.96 -16.62
C GLY A 101 17.39 3.96 -15.60
N HIS A 102 16.99 4.41 -14.42
CA HIS A 102 16.34 3.58 -13.39
C HIS A 102 14.84 3.75 -13.43
N ALA A 103 14.11 2.64 -13.53
CA ALA A 103 12.66 2.65 -13.46
C ALA A 103 12.19 3.18 -12.10
N THR A 104 11.25 4.14 -12.12
CA THR A 104 10.82 4.86 -10.92
C THR A 104 9.32 4.84 -10.76
N LEU A 105 8.84 4.49 -9.57
CA LEU A 105 7.44 4.67 -9.16
C LEU A 105 7.34 5.92 -8.30
N SER A 106 6.49 6.87 -8.72
CA SER A 106 6.16 8.08 -7.96
C SER A 106 4.73 7.98 -7.45
N ARG A 107 4.49 8.25 -6.16
CA ARG A 107 3.19 8.05 -5.51
C ARG A 107 2.82 9.14 -4.52
N ASN A 108 1.59 9.64 -4.62
CA ASN A 108 0.90 10.34 -3.53
C ASN A 108 -0.04 9.39 -2.81
N TYR A 109 0.07 9.34 -1.50
CA TYR A 109 -0.91 8.72 -0.62
C TYR A 109 -1.77 9.81 0.01
N ASP A 110 -3.02 9.90 -0.41
CA ASP A 110 -3.96 10.90 0.06
C ASP A 110 -4.96 10.26 1.03
N PHE A 111 -5.16 10.88 2.19
CA PHE A 111 -6.06 10.35 3.21
C PHE A 111 -6.65 11.45 4.09
N PRO A 112 -7.84 11.25 4.67
CA PRO A 112 -8.38 12.12 5.70
C PRO A 112 -7.43 12.27 6.90
N THR A 113 -7.32 13.49 7.44
CA THR A 113 -6.48 13.78 8.60
C THR A 113 -7.22 13.64 9.93
N GLY A 114 -8.47 13.22 9.90
CA GLY A 114 -9.31 12.98 11.08
C GLY A 114 -9.00 11.68 11.82
N THR A 115 -9.65 11.54 12.97
CA THR A 115 -9.71 10.27 13.70
C THR A 115 -10.65 9.28 13.00
N LEU A 116 -10.61 8.00 13.36
CA LEU A 116 -11.55 7.02 12.83
C LEU A 116 -13.00 7.43 13.12
N THR A 117 -13.29 7.91 14.33
CA THR A 117 -14.61 8.35 14.74
C THR A 117 -15.10 9.52 13.87
N GLU A 118 -14.24 10.51 13.59
CA GLU A 118 -14.58 11.64 12.70
C GLU A 118 -14.81 11.17 11.24
N ILE A 119 -14.00 10.25 10.75
CA ILE A 119 -14.15 9.68 9.39
C ILE A 119 -15.49 8.94 9.24
N LEU A 120 -15.95 8.29 10.30
CA LEU A 120 -17.25 7.60 10.36
C LEU A 120 -18.42 8.53 10.67
N GLY A 121 -18.21 9.85 10.77
CA GLY A 121 -19.25 10.87 10.99
C GLY A 121 -19.60 11.11 12.45
N GLY A 122 -18.81 10.62 13.40
CA GLY A 122 -18.94 10.86 14.82
C GLY A 122 -18.08 12.02 15.33
N GLU A 123 -18.16 12.32 16.62
CA GLU A 123 -17.32 13.31 17.29
C GLU A 123 -16.05 12.68 17.84
N ARG A 124 -14.91 13.34 17.63
CA ARG A 124 -13.60 12.91 18.12
C ARG A 124 -13.62 12.65 19.62
N GLN A 125 -13.10 11.50 20.02
CA GLN A 125 -12.98 11.13 21.41
C GLN A 125 -11.70 11.73 22.05
N PRO A 126 -11.72 12.05 23.36
CA PRO A 126 -10.52 12.51 24.07
C PRO A 126 -9.38 11.51 23.94
N GLY A 127 -8.21 11.98 23.51
CA GLY A 127 -7.00 11.15 23.32
C GLY A 127 -6.96 10.34 22.02
N GLU A 128 -8.02 10.35 21.23
CA GLU A 128 -8.03 9.66 19.92
C GLU A 128 -7.09 10.37 18.94
N LEU A 129 -6.21 9.60 18.31
CA LEU A 129 -5.27 10.10 17.32
C LEU A 129 -5.87 10.02 15.91
N PRO A 130 -5.45 10.92 15.01
CA PRO A 130 -5.72 10.74 13.59
C PRO A 130 -5.31 9.34 13.15
N MET A 131 -6.13 8.75 12.29
CA MET A 131 -5.98 7.35 11.88
C MET A 131 -4.61 7.02 11.29
N THR A 132 -4.01 7.96 10.56
CA THR A 132 -2.68 7.84 9.96
C THR A 132 -1.62 8.65 10.72
N ALA A 133 -1.82 8.89 12.02
CA ALA A 133 -0.89 9.69 12.82
C ALA A 133 0.49 9.04 12.96
N ARG A 134 0.60 7.71 12.86
CA ARG A 134 1.80 6.93 13.15
C ARG A 134 2.15 5.91 12.06
N PRO A 135 2.37 6.33 10.80
CA PRO A 135 2.80 5.42 9.74
C PRO A 135 4.22 4.91 10.02
N LEU A 136 4.56 3.80 9.36
CA LEU A 136 5.85 3.14 9.51
C LEU A 136 6.54 3.01 8.16
N VAL A 137 7.82 3.38 8.10
CA VAL A 137 8.77 2.87 7.11
C VAL A 137 9.36 1.60 7.67
N VAL A 138 9.28 0.50 6.97
CA VAL A 138 9.71 -0.80 7.45
C VAL A 138 10.67 -1.44 6.47
N GLU A 139 11.81 -1.89 6.99
CA GLU A 139 12.74 -2.76 6.28
C GLU A 139 12.71 -4.14 6.93
N THR A 140 12.56 -5.18 6.13
CA THR A 140 12.62 -6.57 6.60
C THR A 140 13.73 -7.34 5.90
N TYR A 141 14.53 -8.06 6.67
CA TYR A 141 15.63 -8.90 6.20
C TYR A 141 15.46 -10.31 6.79
N PRO A 142 14.60 -11.15 6.19
CA PRO A 142 14.37 -12.51 6.67
C PRO A 142 15.60 -13.39 6.44
N SER A 143 16.02 -14.15 7.45
CA SER A 143 17.18 -15.05 7.37
C SER A 143 16.84 -16.48 6.93
N ASP A 144 15.53 -16.79 6.89
CA ASP A 144 14.98 -18.11 6.57
C ASP A 144 14.29 -18.17 5.21
N GLY A 145 14.52 -17.16 4.35
CA GLY A 145 14.07 -17.12 2.97
C GLY A 145 13.10 -15.99 2.64
N GLY A 146 13.03 -15.70 1.33
CA GLY A 146 12.31 -14.56 0.77
C GLY A 146 13.20 -13.31 0.60
N PRO A 147 12.80 -12.37 -0.27
CA PRO A 147 13.52 -11.13 -0.49
C PRO A 147 13.46 -10.20 0.73
N ALA A 148 14.47 -9.37 0.90
CA ALA A 148 14.36 -8.19 1.75
C ALA A 148 13.33 -7.22 1.17
N CYS A 149 12.58 -6.51 2.03
CA CYS A 149 11.55 -5.59 1.59
C CYS A 149 11.64 -4.26 2.33
N LEU A 150 11.46 -3.15 1.60
CA LEU A 150 11.31 -1.80 2.12
C LEU A 150 9.90 -1.30 1.74
N TYR A 151 9.08 -0.95 2.72
CA TYR A 151 7.68 -0.60 2.47
C TYR A 151 7.12 0.40 3.47
N LEU A 152 6.06 1.08 3.06
CA LEU A 152 5.24 1.89 3.95
C LEU A 152 4.06 1.06 4.46
N CYS A 153 3.87 1.11 5.77
CA CYS A 153 2.85 0.34 6.47
C CYS A 153 1.90 1.27 7.24
N ALA A 154 0.61 0.98 7.07
CA ALA A 154 -0.48 1.52 7.87
C ALA A 154 -1.59 0.45 7.94
N TYR A 155 -2.42 0.52 8.99
CA TYR A 155 -3.65 -0.27 9.21
C TYR A 155 -3.48 -1.75 9.56
N GLU A 156 -2.64 -2.49 8.86
CA GLU A 156 -2.32 -3.89 9.14
C GLU A 156 -0.80 -4.04 9.26
N LEU A 157 -0.33 -4.39 10.45
CA LEU A 157 1.06 -4.25 10.86
C LEU A 157 1.87 -5.53 10.69
N LEU A 158 1.22 -6.70 10.56
CA LEU A 158 1.89 -7.98 10.47
C LEU A 158 2.26 -8.39 9.04
N GLY A 159 1.32 -8.32 8.13
CA GLY A 159 1.47 -8.77 6.76
C GLY A 159 1.00 -7.75 5.73
N GLY A 160 0.70 -6.49 6.12
CA GLY A 160 0.23 -5.45 5.22
C GLY A 160 1.31 -4.47 4.79
N CYS A 161 1.09 -3.87 3.63
CA CYS A 161 1.77 -2.65 3.17
C CYS A 161 0.86 -1.88 2.21
N VAL A 162 1.13 -0.60 2.01
CA VAL A 162 0.38 0.23 1.05
C VAL A 162 1.18 0.56 -0.20
N ASP A 163 2.50 0.50 -0.12
CA ASP A 163 3.46 0.55 -1.22
C ASP A 163 4.82 0.02 -0.75
N GLY A 164 5.70 -0.36 -1.66
CA GLY A 164 7.02 -0.89 -1.31
C GLY A 164 7.85 -1.35 -2.50
N VAL A 165 9.10 -1.70 -2.19
CA VAL A 165 10.07 -2.33 -3.09
C VAL A 165 10.76 -3.49 -2.39
N ASN A 166 11.09 -4.54 -3.13
CA ASN A 166 11.90 -5.65 -2.61
C ASN A 166 13.33 -5.64 -3.15
N SER A 167 14.17 -6.53 -2.62
CA SER A 167 15.58 -6.66 -3.02
C SER A 167 15.80 -7.12 -4.46
N GLU A 168 14.76 -7.62 -5.12
CA GLU A 168 14.78 -8.02 -6.52
C GLU A 168 14.41 -6.87 -7.48
N GLY A 169 13.97 -5.72 -6.92
CA GLY A 169 13.55 -4.54 -7.68
C GLY A 169 12.09 -4.57 -8.11
N LEU A 170 11.27 -5.45 -7.53
CA LEU A 170 9.83 -5.42 -7.71
C LEU A 170 9.22 -4.31 -6.85
N VAL A 171 8.38 -3.46 -7.44
CA VAL A 171 7.73 -2.31 -6.81
C VAL A 171 6.22 -2.48 -6.86
N VAL A 172 5.54 -2.12 -5.77
CA VAL A 172 4.09 -2.23 -5.67
C VAL A 172 3.47 -0.98 -5.07
N ALA A 173 2.24 -0.66 -5.48
CA ALA A 173 1.43 0.39 -4.86
C ALA A 173 -0.05 0.03 -4.90
N LEU A 174 -0.74 0.25 -3.76
CA LEU A 174 -2.18 0.10 -3.61
C LEU A 174 -2.88 1.44 -3.86
N LEU A 175 -3.98 1.42 -4.59
CA LEU A 175 -4.90 2.54 -4.74
C LEU A 175 -6.32 2.08 -4.41
N ALA A 176 -7.10 2.92 -3.73
CA ALA A 176 -8.53 2.66 -3.59
C ALA A 176 -9.22 2.72 -4.95
N ASP A 177 -10.24 1.92 -5.14
CA ASP A 177 -11.14 1.97 -6.28
C ASP A 177 -12.42 2.70 -5.87
N ASP A 178 -12.57 3.93 -6.34
CA ASP A 178 -13.73 4.78 -6.01
C ASP A 178 -14.97 4.43 -6.87
N GLU A 179 -14.85 3.55 -7.86
CA GLU A 179 -15.94 3.17 -8.77
C GLU A 179 -16.62 1.86 -8.38
N SER A 180 -15.91 0.95 -7.74
CA SER A 180 -16.46 -0.34 -7.28
C SER A 180 -17.14 -0.26 -5.90
N THR A 181 -17.55 0.93 -5.47
CA THR A 181 -18.28 1.14 -4.21
C THR A 181 -19.63 0.41 -4.26
N GLY A 182 -19.80 -0.62 -3.44
CA GLY A 182 -21.06 -1.39 -3.38
C GLY A 182 -20.88 -2.90 -3.33
N THR A 183 -19.66 -3.40 -3.40
CA THR A 183 -19.38 -4.79 -3.05
C THR A 183 -19.48 -4.93 -1.55
N ASP A 184 -20.50 -5.63 -1.09
CA ASP A 184 -20.66 -5.94 0.33
C ASP A 184 -19.53 -6.88 0.78
N PRO A 185 -18.55 -6.40 1.57
CA PRO A 185 -17.43 -7.23 2.03
C PRO A 185 -17.89 -8.38 2.93
N THR A 186 -19.12 -8.32 3.44
CA THR A 186 -19.67 -9.36 4.33
C THR A 186 -20.10 -10.63 3.59
N LEU A 187 -20.24 -10.57 2.28
CA LEU A 187 -20.72 -11.70 1.46
C LEU A 187 -19.63 -12.74 1.15
N SER A 188 -18.37 -12.48 1.44
CA SER A 188 -17.27 -13.42 1.17
C SER A 188 -16.64 -13.91 2.47
N PRO A 189 -16.45 -15.24 2.63
CA PRO A 189 -15.67 -15.76 3.75
C PRO A 189 -14.27 -15.14 3.73
N ALA A 190 -13.86 -14.51 4.84
CA ALA A 190 -12.59 -13.81 4.98
C ALA A 190 -11.40 -14.78 5.08
N VAL A 191 -11.18 -15.59 4.04
CA VAL A 191 -10.09 -16.57 3.93
C VAL A 191 -9.22 -16.23 2.73
N GLY A 192 -7.92 -16.23 2.90
CA GLY A 192 -6.94 -15.78 1.93
C GLY A 192 -6.39 -14.40 2.33
N LEU A 193 -5.99 -13.62 1.34
CA LEU A 193 -5.39 -12.30 1.50
C LEU A 193 -6.46 -11.21 1.45
N ASN A 194 -6.39 -10.26 2.35
CA ASN A 194 -7.11 -9.00 2.21
C ASN A 194 -6.34 -8.04 1.27
N GLU A 195 -6.95 -6.92 0.94
CA GLU A 195 -6.42 -5.95 -0.02
C GLU A 195 -5.04 -5.38 0.37
N ILE A 196 -4.74 -5.24 1.65
CA ILE A 196 -3.47 -4.70 2.14
C ILE A 196 -2.38 -5.79 2.18
N GLN A 197 -2.77 -7.02 2.51
CA GLN A 197 -1.86 -8.17 2.55
C GLN A 197 -1.44 -8.63 1.15
N LEU A 198 -2.27 -8.40 0.15
CA LEU A 198 -2.00 -8.82 -1.22
C LEU A 198 -0.67 -8.25 -1.75
N LEU A 199 -0.42 -6.96 -1.53
CA LEU A 199 0.84 -6.32 -1.94
C LEU A 199 2.05 -6.89 -1.21
N ARG A 200 1.90 -7.10 0.11
CA ARG A 200 2.99 -7.66 0.90
C ARG A 200 3.33 -9.09 0.46
N PHE A 201 2.31 -9.89 0.17
CA PHE A 201 2.48 -11.22 -0.39
C PHE A 201 3.28 -11.18 -1.70
N VAL A 202 2.93 -10.28 -2.62
CA VAL A 202 3.65 -10.10 -3.89
C VAL A 202 5.10 -9.69 -3.65
N LEU A 203 5.36 -8.70 -2.78
CA LEU A 203 6.71 -8.26 -2.45
C LEU A 203 7.59 -9.36 -1.86
N GLU A 204 7.01 -10.28 -1.09
CA GLU A 204 7.77 -11.32 -0.38
C GLU A 204 7.94 -12.62 -1.18
N THR A 205 7.19 -12.80 -2.25
CA THR A 205 7.15 -14.07 -2.98
C THR A 205 7.52 -13.96 -4.44
N CYS A 206 7.65 -12.74 -4.99
CA CYS A 206 7.89 -12.51 -6.41
C CYS A 206 9.14 -11.64 -6.63
N ALA A 207 9.92 -11.99 -7.64
CA ALA A 207 11.07 -11.22 -8.10
C ALA A 207 10.73 -10.34 -9.33
N THR A 208 9.73 -10.73 -10.12
CA THR A 208 9.40 -10.11 -11.40
C THR A 208 7.90 -9.86 -11.53
N THR A 209 7.52 -8.97 -12.43
CA THR A 209 6.10 -8.74 -12.80
C THR A 209 5.45 -10.01 -13.38
N GLY A 210 6.20 -10.88 -14.05
CA GLY A 210 5.71 -12.18 -14.52
C GLY A 210 5.29 -13.09 -13.38
N GLU A 211 6.15 -13.28 -12.38
CA GLU A 211 5.83 -14.05 -11.17
C GLU A 211 4.67 -13.43 -10.39
N ALA A 212 4.61 -12.10 -10.32
CA ALA A 212 3.53 -11.39 -9.65
C ALA A 212 2.16 -11.63 -10.32
N ARG A 213 2.09 -11.68 -11.67
CA ARG A 213 0.85 -12.03 -12.40
C ARG A 213 0.38 -13.43 -12.01
N GLU A 214 1.27 -14.41 -12.02
CA GLU A 214 0.94 -15.79 -11.63
C GLU A 214 0.50 -15.89 -10.17
N ALA A 215 1.20 -15.20 -9.27
CA ALA A 215 0.87 -15.16 -7.86
C ALA A 215 -0.52 -14.57 -7.60
N LEU A 216 -0.85 -13.45 -8.25
CA LEU A 216 -2.16 -12.79 -8.12
C LEU A 216 -3.31 -13.64 -8.69
N LEU A 217 -3.10 -14.28 -9.85
CA LEU A 217 -4.08 -15.18 -10.46
C LEU A 217 -4.37 -16.43 -9.60
N SER A 218 -3.38 -16.89 -8.83
CA SER A 218 -3.50 -18.08 -7.98
C SER A 218 -3.91 -17.77 -6.55
N ALA A 219 -3.78 -16.52 -6.09
CA ALA A 219 -4.06 -16.13 -4.73
C ALA A 219 -5.55 -16.11 -4.42
N LYS A 220 -5.93 -16.68 -3.29
CA LYS A 220 -7.27 -16.49 -2.75
C LYS A 220 -7.36 -15.13 -2.09
N GLN A 221 -8.31 -14.32 -2.48
CA GLN A 221 -8.48 -12.95 -2.05
C GLN A 221 -9.87 -12.70 -1.47
N HIS A 222 -9.97 -11.79 -0.51
CA HIS A 222 -11.24 -11.27 0.01
C HIS A 222 -11.13 -9.77 0.29
N PHE A 223 -12.25 -9.07 0.33
CA PHE A 223 -12.31 -7.68 0.77
C PHE A 223 -12.46 -7.61 2.28
N MET A 224 -11.73 -6.72 2.93
CA MET A 224 -11.84 -6.45 4.36
C MET A 224 -12.23 -4.99 4.64
N PHE A 225 -11.63 -4.05 3.92
CA PHE A 225 -11.83 -2.62 4.13
C PHE A 225 -12.50 -1.94 2.92
N LEU A 226 -11.98 -2.14 1.71
CA LEU A 226 -12.45 -1.45 0.50
C LEU A 226 -11.99 -2.18 -0.77
N ALA A 227 -12.62 -1.84 -1.90
CA ALA A 227 -12.12 -2.24 -3.20
C ALA A 227 -10.83 -1.48 -3.52
N CYS A 228 -9.87 -2.19 -4.08
CA CYS A 228 -8.58 -1.64 -4.47
C CYS A 228 -8.16 -2.15 -5.84
N HIS A 229 -7.31 -1.37 -6.49
CA HIS A 229 -6.48 -1.81 -7.58
C HIS A 229 -5.00 -1.59 -7.26
N TYR A 230 -4.13 -2.28 -7.96
CA TYR A 230 -2.73 -2.39 -7.59
C TYR A 230 -1.84 -2.19 -8.80
N LEU A 231 -0.91 -1.26 -8.72
CA LEU A 231 0.18 -1.19 -9.69
C LEU A 231 1.31 -2.07 -9.19
N VAL A 232 1.80 -2.94 -10.08
CA VAL A 232 2.99 -3.79 -9.88
C VAL A 232 3.93 -3.55 -11.04
N ALA A 233 5.21 -3.34 -10.72
CA ALA A 233 6.23 -3.03 -11.71
C ALA A 233 7.60 -3.58 -11.27
N ASP A 234 8.57 -3.69 -12.18
CA ASP A 234 9.92 -4.15 -11.85
C ASP A 234 11.02 -3.33 -12.54
N ALA A 235 12.26 -3.58 -12.15
CA ALA A 235 13.44 -2.85 -12.63
C ALA A 235 13.67 -2.97 -14.15
N SER A 236 13.05 -3.92 -14.84
CA SER A 236 13.09 -4.01 -16.31
C SER A 236 12.30 -2.92 -17.01
N GLY A 237 11.39 -2.26 -16.28
CA GLY A 237 10.45 -1.29 -16.79
C GLY A 237 9.07 -1.88 -17.10
N ASP A 238 8.89 -3.19 -16.99
CA ASP A 238 7.58 -3.81 -17.14
C ASP A 238 6.66 -3.46 -15.97
N SER A 239 5.37 -3.37 -16.25
CA SER A 239 4.36 -3.02 -15.25
C SER A 239 2.99 -3.49 -15.67
N PHE A 240 2.11 -3.64 -14.69
CA PHE A 240 0.68 -3.85 -14.91
C PHE A 240 -0.14 -3.29 -13.76
N VAL A 241 -1.42 -3.07 -14.01
CA VAL A 241 -2.40 -2.78 -12.97
C VAL A 241 -3.34 -3.97 -12.82
N TRP A 242 -3.41 -4.49 -11.59
CA TRP A 242 -4.37 -5.52 -11.20
C TRP A 242 -5.61 -4.85 -10.63
N GLU A 243 -6.75 -5.07 -11.25
CA GLU A 243 -8.04 -4.55 -10.83
C GLU A 243 -8.97 -5.69 -10.47
N ARG A 244 -9.62 -5.58 -9.33
CA ARG A 244 -10.59 -6.57 -8.88
C ARG A 244 -11.95 -5.94 -8.66
N THR A 245 -12.86 -6.20 -9.57
CA THR A 245 -14.29 -5.87 -9.42
C THR A 245 -15.03 -7.00 -8.69
N ALA A 246 -16.31 -6.79 -8.35
CA ALA A 246 -17.14 -7.79 -7.67
C ALA A 246 -17.17 -9.17 -8.36
N ASN A 247 -17.00 -9.22 -9.67
CA ASN A 247 -17.25 -10.40 -10.48
C ASN A 247 -16.08 -10.86 -11.33
N ARG A 248 -15.03 -10.05 -11.47
CA ARG A 248 -13.90 -10.32 -12.37
C ARG A 248 -12.62 -9.65 -11.89
N GLU A 249 -11.53 -10.26 -12.29
CA GLU A 249 -10.19 -9.72 -12.19
C GLU A 249 -9.77 -9.23 -13.58
N HIS A 250 -9.11 -8.07 -13.62
CA HIS A 250 -8.63 -7.47 -14.84
C HIS A 250 -7.14 -7.18 -14.68
N LEU A 251 -6.41 -7.39 -15.75
CA LEU A 251 -4.99 -7.12 -15.85
C LEU A 251 -4.79 -6.09 -16.96
N VAL A 252 -4.34 -4.89 -16.57
CA VAL A 252 -4.09 -3.79 -17.51
C VAL A 252 -2.59 -3.65 -17.67
N GLU A 253 -2.08 -4.06 -18.84
CA GLU A 253 -0.62 -4.08 -19.13
C GLU A 253 -0.06 -2.68 -19.34
N GLY A 254 1.12 -2.39 -18.76
CA GLY A 254 1.84 -1.12 -18.93
C GLY A 254 2.69 -1.02 -20.17
N ARG A 255 3.06 -2.16 -20.78
CA ARG A 255 3.80 -2.23 -22.05
C ARG A 255 5.11 -1.44 -22.08
N CYS A 256 5.80 -1.35 -20.94
CA CYS A 256 7.01 -0.54 -20.76
C CYS A 256 6.81 0.95 -21.13
N GLU A 257 5.61 1.46 -20.97
CA GLU A 257 5.24 2.85 -21.14
C GLU A 257 4.96 3.52 -19.80
N ILE A 258 4.89 4.86 -19.77
CA ILE A 258 4.49 5.60 -18.57
C ILE A 258 3.04 5.24 -18.24
N GLN A 259 2.80 4.75 -17.03
CA GLN A 259 1.46 4.50 -16.51
C GLN A 259 1.09 5.51 -15.42
N VAL A 260 -0.01 6.23 -15.61
CA VAL A 260 -0.62 7.07 -14.58
C VAL A 260 -1.88 6.38 -14.09
N VAL A 261 -1.94 6.15 -12.77
CA VAL A 261 -3.05 5.47 -12.11
C VAL A 261 -3.58 6.35 -10.98
N THR A 262 -4.89 6.52 -10.93
CA THR A 262 -5.59 7.20 -9.82
C THR A 262 -6.69 6.27 -9.29
N ASN A 263 -7.82 6.75 -8.81
CA ASN A 263 -8.81 5.94 -8.12
C ASN A 263 -9.98 5.45 -9.01
N HIS A 264 -9.80 5.41 -10.32
CA HIS A 264 -10.79 4.85 -11.26
C HIS A 264 -10.23 3.60 -11.95
N LEU A 265 -11.12 2.74 -12.41
CA LEU A 265 -10.74 1.53 -13.14
C LEU A 265 -10.22 1.86 -14.54
N LEU A 266 -9.10 1.24 -14.91
CA LEU A 266 -8.46 1.42 -16.22
C LEU A 266 -8.99 0.46 -17.27
N HIS A 267 -9.48 -0.73 -16.86
CA HIS A 267 -10.02 -1.69 -17.82
C HIS A 267 -11.23 -1.09 -18.57
N GLY A 268 -11.25 -1.26 -19.88
CA GLY A 268 -12.26 -0.62 -20.73
C GLY A 268 -12.05 0.86 -21.00
N ARG A 269 -11.00 1.47 -20.48
CA ARG A 269 -10.61 2.88 -20.68
C ARG A 269 -9.12 2.97 -21.00
N PRO A 270 -8.69 2.55 -22.20
CA PRO A 270 -7.27 2.45 -22.55
C PRO A 270 -6.58 3.81 -22.70
N SER A 271 -7.32 4.91 -22.75
CA SER A 271 -6.77 6.26 -22.87
C SER A 271 -7.51 7.27 -22.00
N LEU A 272 -6.90 8.44 -21.79
CA LEU A 272 -7.54 9.55 -21.07
C LEU A 272 -8.78 10.10 -21.78
N ASP A 273 -8.88 9.90 -23.10
CA ASP A 273 -10.05 10.34 -23.90
C ASP A 273 -11.28 9.47 -23.60
N ASP A 274 -11.08 8.25 -23.10
CA ASP A 274 -12.16 7.34 -22.68
C ASP A 274 -12.72 7.68 -21.29
N LEU A 275 -12.07 8.60 -20.55
CA LEU A 275 -12.55 9.01 -19.24
C LEU A 275 -13.80 9.90 -19.38
N PRO A 276 -14.82 9.69 -18.53
CA PRO A 276 -15.99 10.55 -18.50
C PRO A 276 -15.64 12.03 -18.34
N ALA A 277 -16.48 12.90 -18.87
CA ALA A 277 -16.34 14.33 -18.65
C ALA A 277 -16.46 14.67 -17.14
N GLY A 278 -15.72 15.71 -16.72
CA GLY A 278 -15.72 16.15 -15.32
C GLY A 278 -14.57 15.61 -14.50
N GLU A 279 -14.69 15.73 -13.17
CA GLU A 279 -13.60 15.43 -12.23
C GLU A 279 -13.59 13.98 -11.77
N GLY A 280 -14.74 13.31 -11.75
CA GLY A 280 -14.93 11.99 -11.18
C GLY A 280 -14.93 11.97 -9.63
N PRO A 281 -15.23 10.82 -9.01
CA PRO A 281 -15.13 10.67 -7.55
C PRO A 281 -13.72 11.05 -7.07
N SER A 282 -13.62 11.72 -5.92
CA SER A 282 -12.33 12.20 -5.39
C SER A 282 -11.45 12.94 -6.42
N ALA A 283 -12.05 13.56 -7.45
CA ALA A 283 -11.39 14.19 -8.60
C ALA A 283 -10.43 13.25 -9.36
N THR A 284 -10.74 11.95 -9.41
CA THR A 284 -9.85 10.93 -9.98
C THR A 284 -9.50 11.18 -11.44
N TYR A 285 -10.50 11.52 -12.29
CA TYR A 285 -10.26 11.81 -13.72
C TYR A 285 -9.45 13.09 -13.92
N ALA A 286 -9.75 14.15 -13.15
CA ALA A 286 -9.02 15.41 -13.22
C ALA A 286 -7.56 15.23 -12.79
N ARG A 287 -7.30 14.44 -11.75
CA ARG A 287 -5.92 14.14 -11.29
C ARG A 287 -5.16 13.32 -12.33
N ALA A 288 -5.78 12.30 -12.94
CA ALA A 288 -5.17 11.53 -14.01
C ALA A 288 -4.75 12.42 -15.19
N ARG A 289 -5.66 13.27 -15.68
CA ARG A 289 -5.36 14.20 -16.78
C ARG A 289 -4.26 15.19 -16.42
N ARG A 290 -4.32 15.80 -15.22
CA ARG A 290 -3.31 16.78 -14.76
C ARG A 290 -1.93 16.17 -14.64
N LEU A 291 -1.82 14.99 -14.00
CA LEU A 291 -0.54 14.32 -13.80
C LEU A 291 0.06 13.87 -15.13
N THR A 292 -0.73 13.28 -16.02
CA THR A 292 -0.26 12.89 -17.36
C THR A 292 0.20 14.11 -18.16
N ALA A 293 -0.55 15.22 -18.13
CA ALA A 293 -0.15 16.44 -18.82
C ALA A 293 1.15 17.05 -18.23
N ALA A 294 1.31 17.03 -16.92
CA ALA A 294 2.52 17.54 -16.27
C ALA A 294 3.77 16.71 -16.62
N ILE A 295 3.64 15.38 -16.70
CA ILE A 295 4.71 14.49 -17.16
C ILE A 295 5.04 14.75 -18.62
N ALA A 296 4.03 14.85 -19.50
CA ALA A 296 4.20 15.07 -20.93
C ALA A 296 4.79 16.44 -21.30
N GLN A 297 4.68 17.44 -20.42
CA GLN A 297 5.31 18.76 -20.60
C GLN A 297 6.81 18.76 -20.26
N GLY A 298 7.30 17.72 -19.58
CA GLY A 298 8.71 17.55 -19.27
C GLY A 298 9.52 17.07 -20.48
N PRO A 299 10.85 16.95 -20.32
CA PRO A 299 11.71 16.33 -21.31
C PRO A 299 11.39 14.82 -21.44
N SER A 300 11.86 14.20 -22.52
CA SER A 300 11.67 12.76 -22.75
C SER A 300 12.30 11.86 -21.65
N SER A 301 13.22 12.42 -20.87
CA SER A 301 13.85 11.76 -19.72
C SER A 301 13.83 12.73 -18.54
N LEU A 302 13.07 12.39 -17.51
CA LEU A 302 12.81 13.24 -16.34
C LEU A 302 13.83 13.00 -15.23
N SER A 303 14.37 14.05 -14.66
CA SER A 303 15.11 13.96 -13.40
C SER A 303 14.17 13.69 -12.21
N THR A 304 14.72 13.19 -11.10
CA THR A 304 13.97 12.98 -9.86
C THR A 304 13.20 14.24 -9.41
N ASP A 305 13.82 15.43 -9.51
CA ASP A 305 13.16 16.69 -9.14
C ASP A 305 12.03 17.07 -10.11
N GLN A 306 12.17 16.76 -11.39
CA GLN A 306 11.09 16.94 -12.36
C GLN A 306 9.92 15.99 -12.11
N ILE A 307 10.18 14.73 -11.74
CA ILE A 307 9.15 13.78 -11.34
C ILE A 307 8.41 14.28 -10.09
N LYS A 308 9.14 14.73 -9.05
CA LYS A 308 8.56 15.33 -7.85
C LYS A 308 7.67 16.53 -8.19
N SER A 309 8.19 17.43 -9.04
CA SER A 309 7.45 18.62 -9.47
C SER A 309 6.19 18.28 -10.26
N ALA A 310 6.27 17.31 -11.18
CA ALA A 310 5.11 16.86 -11.95
C ALA A 310 4.03 16.27 -11.03
N HIS A 311 4.42 15.43 -10.07
CA HIS A 311 3.47 14.80 -9.15
C HIS A 311 2.87 15.78 -8.12
N ALA A 312 3.58 16.86 -7.81
CA ALA A 312 3.08 17.90 -6.90
C ALA A 312 1.81 18.60 -7.42
N CYS A 313 1.58 18.63 -8.73
CA CYS A 313 0.38 19.24 -9.32
C CYS A 313 -0.95 18.56 -8.89
N VAL A 314 -0.87 17.36 -8.33
CA VAL A 314 -2.01 16.58 -7.81
C VAL A 314 -1.94 16.32 -6.30
N HIS A 315 -1.09 17.02 -5.56
CA HIS A 315 -1.11 17.01 -4.10
C HIS A 315 -2.45 17.54 -3.58
N ARG A 316 -2.97 16.91 -2.54
CA ARG A 316 -4.14 17.41 -1.81
C ARG A 316 -3.69 18.34 -0.69
N GLU A 317 -3.72 19.63 -0.97
CA GLU A 317 -3.26 20.68 -0.05
C GLU A 317 -4.31 21.79 0.16
N ASP A 318 -5.50 21.64 -0.43
CA ASP A 318 -6.59 22.63 -0.32
C ASP A 318 -7.04 22.77 1.15
N PRO A 319 -7.00 23.99 1.75
CA PRO A 319 -7.33 24.18 3.17
C PRO A 319 -8.72 23.70 3.58
N GLY A 320 -9.69 23.69 2.66
CA GLY A 320 -11.06 23.21 2.89
C GLY A 320 -11.27 21.71 2.74
N SER A 321 -10.28 20.96 2.27
CA SER A 321 -10.37 19.51 2.10
C SER A 321 -10.12 18.80 3.43
N PRO A 322 -10.90 17.78 3.81
CA PRO A 322 -10.61 16.93 4.97
C PRO A 322 -9.41 16.01 4.74
N ALA A 323 -8.99 15.84 3.49
CA ALA A 323 -7.88 14.96 3.10
C ALA A 323 -6.62 15.77 2.75
N ARG A 324 -5.46 15.17 2.99
CA ARG A 324 -4.13 15.66 2.61
C ARG A 324 -3.35 14.57 1.92
N THR A 325 -2.40 14.97 1.07
CA THR A 325 -1.33 14.06 0.65
C THR A 325 -0.43 13.81 1.86
N LEU A 326 -0.62 12.67 2.51
CA LEU A 326 0.07 12.31 3.74
C LEU A 326 1.54 12.00 3.51
N TRP A 327 1.87 11.39 2.38
CA TRP A 327 3.24 11.30 1.90
C TRP A 327 3.28 11.30 0.37
N HIS A 328 4.40 11.78 -0.14
CA HIS A 328 4.83 11.58 -1.51
C HIS A 328 6.11 10.76 -1.50
N GLY A 329 6.10 9.60 -2.15
CA GLY A 329 7.23 8.66 -2.22
C GLY A 329 7.68 8.43 -3.65
N LEU A 330 8.99 8.24 -3.83
CA LEU A 330 9.62 7.78 -5.06
C LEU A 330 10.39 6.49 -4.76
N TYR A 331 10.03 5.42 -5.43
CA TYR A 331 10.75 4.15 -5.39
C TYR A 331 11.62 4.01 -6.63
N ASP A 332 12.92 3.85 -6.45
CA ASP A 332 13.85 3.44 -7.49
C ASP A 332 13.95 1.90 -7.48
N ALA A 333 13.46 1.27 -8.53
CA ALA A 333 13.40 -0.19 -8.62
C ALA A 333 14.81 -0.82 -8.71
N ALA A 334 15.73 -0.20 -9.42
CA ALA A 334 17.09 -0.73 -9.60
C ALA A 334 17.94 -0.53 -8.34
N ASP A 335 17.85 0.64 -7.70
CA ASP A 335 18.56 0.95 -6.46
C ASP A 335 17.88 0.38 -5.21
N ARG A 336 16.65 -0.14 -5.35
CA ARG A 336 15.85 -0.69 -4.23
C ARG A 336 15.75 0.31 -3.09
N SER A 337 15.43 1.54 -3.44
CA SER A 337 15.40 2.68 -2.52
C SER A 337 14.08 3.41 -2.55
N LEU A 338 13.83 4.18 -1.51
CA LEU A 338 12.68 5.05 -1.32
C LEU A 338 13.14 6.44 -0.90
N GLU A 339 12.76 7.46 -1.65
CA GLU A 339 12.75 8.84 -1.17
C GLU A 339 11.32 9.24 -0.80
N VAL A 340 11.08 9.73 0.41
CA VAL A 340 9.72 10.04 0.87
C VAL A 340 9.66 11.33 1.69
N SER A 341 8.65 12.16 1.41
CA SER A 341 8.30 13.36 2.17
C SER A 341 6.94 13.20 2.83
N PHE A 342 6.86 13.44 4.13
CA PHE A 342 5.67 13.26 4.95
C PHE A 342 4.97 14.57 5.29
N TYR A 343 3.66 14.56 5.35
CA TYR A 343 2.83 15.61 5.92
C TYR A 343 3.07 15.72 7.43
N LEU A 344 3.39 16.90 7.91
CA LEU A 344 3.66 17.17 9.33
C LEU A 344 2.54 17.95 10.03
N GLY A 345 1.59 18.47 9.26
CA GLY A 345 0.47 19.27 9.76
C GLY A 345 0.20 20.47 8.87
N ASP A 346 -0.91 21.15 9.11
CA ASP A 346 -1.24 22.42 8.47
C ASP A 346 -0.63 23.58 9.26
N ASP A 347 -0.20 24.62 8.54
CA ASP A 347 0.24 25.86 9.14
C ASP A 347 -0.95 26.74 9.51
N PRO A 348 -0.87 27.52 10.59
CA PRO A 348 -1.92 28.49 10.96
C PRO A 348 -2.21 29.51 9.85
N GLY A 349 -1.28 29.76 8.94
CA GLY A 349 -1.42 30.66 7.80
C GLY A 349 -2.00 30.01 6.53
N GLY A 350 -2.45 28.74 6.59
CA GLY A 350 -3.12 28.06 5.49
C GLY A 350 -2.21 27.27 4.54
N GLY A 351 -0.95 27.03 4.90
CA GLY A 351 -0.04 26.14 4.16
C GLY A 351 0.01 24.73 4.73
N VAL A 352 0.67 23.83 4.01
CA VAL A 352 0.96 22.45 4.45
C VAL A 352 2.44 22.34 4.78
N ARG A 353 2.77 21.88 6.00
CA ARG A 353 4.14 21.56 6.39
C ARG A 353 4.47 20.13 6.01
N ARG A 354 5.62 19.95 5.37
CA ARG A 354 6.14 18.63 4.99
C ARG A 354 7.55 18.42 5.53
N SER A 355 7.94 17.16 5.73
CA SER A 355 9.35 16.84 5.98
C SER A 355 10.18 17.10 4.72
N PRO A 356 11.50 17.28 4.85
CA PRO A 356 12.40 17.06 3.71
C PRO A 356 12.19 15.63 3.20
N TYR A 357 12.66 15.35 1.98
CA TYR A 357 12.70 13.96 1.52
C TYR A 357 13.71 13.18 2.34
N LEU A 358 13.24 12.10 2.95
CA LEU A 358 14.04 11.12 3.68
C LEU A 358 14.39 10.00 2.71
N HIS A 359 15.59 9.47 2.81
CA HIS A 359 16.06 8.41 1.91
C HIS A 359 16.28 7.12 2.69
N PHE A 360 15.73 6.03 2.17
CA PHE A 360 15.87 4.66 2.67
C PHE A 360 16.32 3.76 1.52
N ARG A 361 17.11 2.73 1.83
CA ARG A 361 17.61 1.80 0.82
C ARG A 361 17.84 0.44 1.45
N LEU A 362 17.47 -0.62 0.73
CA LEU A 362 17.82 -1.99 1.11
C LEU A 362 19.33 -2.23 0.93
N ASP A 363 19.92 -2.96 1.89
CA ASP A 363 21.34 -3.35 1.89
C ASP A 363 21.70 -4.27 0.70
#